data_9364b5fa93110f70ab1e8ac8b2ca1b2c
#
_entry.id   9364b5fa93110f70ab1e8ac8b2ca1b2c
#
_cell.length_a   1.000
_cell.length_b   1.000
_cell.length_c   1.000
_cell.angle_alpha   90.00
_cell.angle_beta   90.00
_cell.angle_gamma   90.00
#
_symmetry.space_group_name_H-M   'P 1'
#
loop_
_entity.id
_entity.type
_entity.pdbx_description
1 polymer ?
#
loop_
_entity_poly.entity_id
_entity_poly.type
_entity_poly.pdbx_seq_one_letter_code
_entity_poly.pdbx_strand_id
1 'polypeptide(L)' 'MFIIVIEGSMKILLKGKTIQLFEGDLYVVPKGIDHKPVAEKECKVMLVELKGTKNTGSETHKLTAEDNQWI' A
#
# COMPACT_ATOMS: atom_id res chain seq x y z
N MET A 1 0.42 -7.93 4.95
CA MET A 1 0.30 -6.47 5.06
C MET A 1 -1.02 -6.02 4.46
N PHE A 2 -1.69 -5.14 5.15
CA PHE A 2 -2.92 -4.52 4.65
C PHE A 2 -2.63 -3.09 4.25
N ILE A 3 -3.21 -2.66 3.14
CA ILE A 3 -3.10 -1.28 2.69
C ILE A 3 -4.51 -0.72 2.63
N ILE A 4 -4.73 0.40 3.30
CA ILE A 4 -6.02 1.07 3.31
C ILE A 4 -5.81 2.47 2.77
N VAL A 5 -6.54 2.84 1.71
CA VAL A 5 -6.45 4.18 1.15
C VAL A 5 -7.34 5.11 1.96
N ILE A 6 -6.73 6.06 2.65
CA ILE A 6 -7.45 7.01 3.48
C ILE A 6 -7.91 8.19 2.64
N GLU A 7 -7.08 8.65 1.73
CA GLU A 7 -7.38 9.82 0.93
C GLU A 7 -6.69 9.70 -0.42
N GLY A 8 -7.41 9.96 -1.49
CA GLY A 8 -6.87 9.90 -2.85
C GLY A 8 -7.05 8.52 -3.47
N SER A 9 -6.18 8.17 -4.39
CA SER A 9 -6.18 6.88 -5.04
C SER A 9 -4.77 6.45 -5.36
N MET A 10 -4.57 5.15 -5.53
CA MET A 10 -3.27 4.60 -5.84
C MET A 10 -3.40 3.30 -6.60
N LYS A 11 -2.30 2.83 -7.13
CA LYS A 11 -2.21 1.53 -7.77
C LYS A 11 -1.15 0.71 -7.07
N ILE A 12 -1.35 -0.59 -7.04
CA ILE A 12 -0.33 -1.52 -6.58
C ILE A 12 0.05 -2.37 -7.76
N LEU A 13 1.31 -2.29 -8.14
CA LEU A 13 1.83 -3.09 -9.24
C LEU A 13 2.34 -4.41 -8.69
N LEU A 14 1.82 -5.48 -9.23
CA LEU A 14 2.28 -6.83 -8.94
C LEU A 14 2.82 -7.42 -10.23
N LYS A 15 3.57 -8.48 -10.13
CA LYS A 15 4.02 -9.16 -11.34
C LYS A 15 2.80 -9.70 -12.07
N GLY A 16 2.59 -9.20 -13.28
CA GLY A 16 1.51 -9.66 -14.13
C GLY A 16 0.16 -9.00 -13.90
N LYS A 17 0.03 -8.08 -12.95
CA LYS A 17 -1.24 -7.35 -12.81
C LYS A 17 -1.08 -6.05 -12.03
N THR A 18 -2.06 -5.19 -12.19
CA THR A 18 -2.13 -3.92 -11.48
C THR A 18 -3.45 -3.86 -10.73
N ILE A 19 -3.38 -3.47 -9.47
CA ILE A 19 -4.57 -3.31 -8.63
C ILE A 19 -4.80 -1.82 -8.41
N GLN A 20 -5.99 -1.35 -8.76
CA GLN A 20 -6.38 0.04 -8.54
C GLN A 20 -7.14 0.14 -7.23
N LEU A 21 -6.72 1.05 -6.37
CA LEU A 21 -7.37 1.31 -5.10
C LEU A 21 -7.85 2.74 -5.04
N PHE A 22 -9.07 2.92 -4.59
CA PHE A 22 -9.67 4.23 -4.38
C PHE A 22 -9.82 4.51 -2.89
N GLU A 23 -10.18 5.73 -2.57
CA GLU A 23 -10.40 6.12 -1.19
C GLU A 23 -11.38 5.15 -0.51
N GLY A 24 -10.99 4.66 0.65
CA GLY A 24 -11.79 3.69 1.40
C GLY A 24 -11.54 2.23 1.05
N ASP A 25 -10.76 1.97 0.01
CA ASP A 25 -10.46 0.59 -0.38
C ASP A 25 -9.38 -0.01 0.50
N LEU A 26 -9.50 -1.31 0.71
CA LEU A 26 -8.53 -2.11 1.44
C LEU A 26 -7.97 -3.18 0.53
N TYR A 27 -6.68 -3.39 0.57
CA TYR A 27 -6.06 -4.48 -0.17
C TYR A 27 -5.11 -5.25 0.76
N VAL A 28 -5.19 -6.56 0.70
CA VAL A 28 -4.30 -7.42 1.47
C VAL A 28 -3.18 -7.90 0.55
N VAL A 29 -1.96 -7.54 0.90
CA VAL A 29 -0.79 -7.95 0.13
C VAL A 29 -0.26 -9.26 0.72
N PRO A 30 -0.23 -10.33 -0.07
CA PRO A 30 0.29 -11.60 0.43
C PRO A 30 1.76 -11.49 0.79
N LYS A 31 2.16 -12.26 1.79
CA LYS A 31 3.53 -12.30 2.25
C LYS A 31 4.44 -12.87 1.16
N GLY A 32 5.60 -12.27 0.99
CA GLY A 32 6.59 -12.79 0.06
C GLY A 32 6.39 -12.40 -1.40
N ILE A 33 5.43 -11.56 -1.69
CA ILE A 33 5.18 -11.09 -3.05
C ILE A 33 5.67 -9.67 -3.20
N ASP A 34 6.49 -9.45 -4.21
CA ASP A 34 6.98 -8.11 -4.52
C ASP A 34 5.84 -7.26 -5.04
N HIS A 35 5.78 -6.05 -4.55
CA HIS A 35 4.75 -5.12 -4.97
C HIS A 35 5.31 -3.70 -4.96
N LYS A 36 4.72 -2.87 -5.80
CA LYS A 36 5.15 -1.48 -5.92
C LYS A 36 3.93 -0.56 -5.82
N PRO A 37 3.85 0.27 -4.80
CA PRO A 37 2.79 1.26 -4.73
C PRO A 37 3.10 2.42 -5.66
N VAL A 38 2.11 2.86 -6.41
CA VAL A 38 2.24 3.98 -7.34
C VAL A 38 1.08 4.93 -7.13
N ALA A 39 1.38 6.19 -6.93
CA ALA A 39 0.37 7.23 -6.84
C ALA A 39 0.71 8.34 -7.82
N GLU A 40 -0.24 8.70 -8.66
CA GLU A 40 -0.06 9.79 -9.60
C GLU A 40 -0.11 11.14 -8.90
N LYS A 41 -0.90 11.21 -7.86
CA LYS A 41 -1.02 12.38 -7.01
C LYS A 41 -0.77 11.95 -5.59
N GLU A 42 -0.63 12.92 -4.71
CA GLU A 42 -0.46 12.63 -3.31
C GLU A 42 -1.60 11.79 -2.79
N CYS A 43 -1.27 10.72 -2.11
CA CYS A 43 -2.25 9.76 -1.61
C CYS A 43 -1.87 9.39 -0.18
N LYS A 44 -2.85 9.41 0.70
CA LYS A 44 -2.62 9.04 2.08
C LYS A 44 -3.11 7.61 2.31
N VAL A 45 -2.23 6.76 2.84
CA VAL A 45 -2.57 5.37 3.07
C VAL A 45 -2.17 4.95 4.47
N MET A 46 -2.85 3.94 4.98
CA MET A 46 -2.48 3.31 6.24
C MET A 46 -1.97 1.90 5.93
N LEU A 47 -0.81 1.58 6.44
CA LEU A 47 -0.24 0.24 6.31
C LEU A 47 -0.34 -0.47 7.64
N VAL A 48 -0.86 -1.69 7.61
CA VAL A 48 -0.96 -2.52 8.80
C VAL A 48 -0.17 -3.79 8.57
N GLU A 49 0.82 -4.03 9.41
CA GLU A 49 1.62 -5.24 9.33
C GLU A 49 1.47 -6.04 10.60
N LEU A 50 1.28 -7.33 10.43
CA LEU A 50 1.26 -8.26 11.53
C LEU A 50 2.60 -8.96 11.54
N LYS A 51 3.50 -8.50 12.37
CA LYS A 51 4.77 -9.17 12.55
C LYS A 51 4.68 -10.03 13.77
N GLY A 52 4.67 -11.28 13.51
CA GLY A 52 4.74 -12.36 14.47
C GLY A 52 4.64 -12.02 15.93
N THR A 53 5.50 -11.34 16.57
CA THR A 53 5.49 -11.32 18.01
C THR A 53 5.45 -9.99 18.69
N LYS A 54 6.11 -9.01 18.18
CA LYS A 54 6.29 -7.82 19.00
C LYS A 54 5.79 -6.55 18.39
N ASN A 55 5.69 -6.53 17.10
CA ASN A 55 5.40 -5.28 16.43
C ASN A 55 4.23 -5.46 15.51
N THR A 56 3.08 -5.51 16.12
CA THR A 56 1.90 -5.24 15.35
C THR A 56 1.74 -3.74 15.40
N GLY A 57 1.65 -3.13 14.26
CA GLY A 57 1.48 -1.72 14.22
C GLY A 57 0.83 -1.29 12.94
N SER A 58 0.18 -0.15 13.00
CA SER A 58 -0.32 0.50 11.82
C SER A 58 0.43 1.80 11.67
N GLU A 59 0.78 2.12 10.43
CA GLU A 59 1.44 3.38 10.13
C GLU A 59 0.68 4.06 9.00
N THR A 60 0.58 5.37 9.11
CA THR A 60 -0.03 6.17 8.05
C THR A 60 1.09 6.78 7.23
N HIS A 61 1.02 6.56 5.94
CA HIS A 61 2.01 7.04 5.00
C HIS A 61 1.37 7.93 3.95
N LYS A 62 2.19 8.83 3.43
CA LYS A 62 1.82 9.70 2.35
C LYS A 62 2.62 9.28 1.13
N LEU A 63 1.96 8.84 0.09
CA LEU A 63 2.61 8.43 -1.13
C LEU A 63 2.55 9.53 -2.18
N THR A 64 3.64 9.72 -2.87
CA THR A 64 3.70 10.66 -3.99
C THR A 64 4.26 9.93 -5.21
N ALA A 65 4.22 10.58 -6.35
CA ALA A 65 4.78 10.00 -7.56
C ALA A 65 6.28 9.69 -7.43
N GLU A 66 6.95 10.33 -6.49
CA GLU A 66 8.38 10.14 -6.27
C GLU A 66 8.71 8.93 -5.41
N ASP A 67 7.73 8.38 -4.71
CA ASP A 67 7.93 7.30 -3.77
C ASP A 67 7.70 5.92 -4.39
N ASN A 68 7.94 5.78 -5.68
CA ASN A 68 7.67 4.55 -6.40
C ASN A 68 8.80 3.55 -6.26
N GLN A 69 8.77 2.77 -5.19
CA GLN A 69 9.78 1.74 -4.95
C GLN A 69 9.12 0.41 -4.62
N TRP A 70 9.77 -0.66 -5.08
CA TRP A 70 9.32 -1.99 -4.70
C TRP A 70 9.59 -2.23 -3.21
N ILE A 71 8.60 -2.77 -2.54
CA ILE A 71 8.70 -3.07 -1.11
C ILE A 71 8.23 -4.49 -0.82
#